data_63638782e0c7b8206f484b8514a8b65e
#
_entry.id   63638782e0c7b8206f484b8514a8b65e
#
_cell.length_a   1.000
_cell.length_b   1.000
_cell.length_c   1.000
_cell.angle_alpha   90.00
_cell.angle_beta   90.00
_cell.angle_gamma   90.00
#
_symmetry.space_group_name_H-M   'P 1'
#
loop_
_entity.id
_entity.type
_entity.pdbx_description
1 polymer ?
#
loop_
_entity_poly.entity_id
_entity_poly.type
_entity_poly.pdbx_seq_one_letter_code
_entity_poly.pdbx_strand_id
1 'polypeptide(L)'
;RTNEQDLTVGELQLNFVKNACDVIQEDLTDFFIRCGMLRSVDTEIGDYGGNRHLSISQKQVEEVIRYASRYPKPKSPVIHYITMNSVKAFREQLPVQGIKGKGIRVEGESCYISHDIWKNVVVFEAYQGSKLQRVSMVGTGTEDNTETIAYFPNGCDRLVAVSWDGR
;
A
#
# COMPACT_ATOMS: atom_id res chain seq x y z
N ARG A 1 3.77 -17.55 -27.90
CA ARG A 1 3.53 -16.13 -27.51
C ARG A 1 2.02 -15.95 -27.48
N THR A 2 1.41 -15.86 -26.30
CA THR A 2 0.01 -15.44 -26.15
C THR A 2 -0.08 -14.00 -26.63
N ASN A 3 -1.02 -13.72 -27.51
CA ASN A 3 -1.23 -12.37 -28.02
C ASN A 3 -1.75 -11.51 -26.85
N GLU A 4 -1.09 -10.40 -26.51
CA GLU A 4 -1.50 -9.52 -25.39
C GLU A 4 -2.95 -8.99 -25.54
N GLN A 5 -3.49 -9.07 -26.74
CA GLN A 5 -4.87 -8.66 -27.05
C GLN A 5 -5.95 -9.58 -26.48
N ASP A 6 -5.59 -10.80 -26.03
CA ASP A 6 -6.53 -11.80 -25.52
C ASP A 6 -6.50 -11.91 -23.97
N LEU A 7 -5.67 -11.10 -23.29
CA LEU A 7 -5.53 -11.16 -21.84
C LEU A 7 -6.58 -10.31 -21.13
N THR A 8 -7.11 -10.83 -20.03
CA THR A 8 -7.95 -10.06 -19.12
C THR A 8 -7.14 -8.97 -18.39
N VAL A 9 -7.83 -7.97 -17.84
CA VAL A 9 -7.19 -6.90 -17.07
C VAL A 9 -6.38 -7.46 -15.89
N GLY A 10 -6.92 -8.48 -15.21
CA GLY A 10 -6.22 -9.16 -14.12
C GLY A 10 -4.95 -9.89 -14.58
N GLU A 11 -4.99 -10.57 -15.71
CA GLU A 11 -3.81 -11.23 -16.29
C GLU A 11 -2.74 -10.24 -16.74
N LEU A 12 -3.13 -9.12 -17.32
CA LEU A 12 -2.21 -8.03 -17.68
C LEU A 12 -1.51 -7.49 -16.42
N GLN A 13 -2.25 -7.25 -15.33
CA GLN A 13 -1.70 -6.79 -14.06
C GLN A 13 -0.72 -7.80 -13.47
N LEU A 14 -1.05 -9.10 -13.47
CA LEU A 14 -0.17 -10.15 -12.97
C LEU A 14 1.08 -10.35 -13.83
N ASN A 15 0.95 -10.21 -15.15
CA ASN A 15 2.09 -10.25 -16.06
C ASN A 15 3.02 -9.05 -15.85
N PHE A 16 2.48 -7.86 -15.58
CA PHE A 16 3.29 -6.71 -15.22
C PHE A 16 4.14 -6.98 -13.96
N VAL A 17 3.56 -7.59 -12.92
CA VAL A 17 4.29 -7.97 -11.70
C VAL A 17 5.44 -8.93 -12.03
N LYS A 18 5.17 -9.98 -12.82
CA LYS A 18 6.21 -10.96 -13.22
C LYS A 18 7.33 -10.29 -14.02
N ASN A 19 6.97 -9.49 -15.02
CA ASN A 19 7.92 -8.79 -15.86
C ASN A 19 8.79 -7.80 -15.06
N ALA A 20 8.22 -7.11 -14.09
CA ALA A 20 8.98 -6.22 -13.19
C ALA A 20 10.03 -7.00 -12.40
N CYS A 21 9.67 -8.16 -11.83
CA CYS A 21 10.62 -9.04 -11.14
C CYS A 21 11.71 -9.56 -12.10
N ASP A 22 11.33 -9.91 -13.33
CA ASP A 22 12.29 -10.42 -14.34
C ASP A 22 13.28 -9.35 -14.77
N VAL A 23 12.84 -8.10 -14.95
CA VAL A 23 13.71 -7.00 -15.38
C VAL A 23 14.67 -6.58 -14.26
N ILE A 24 14.17 -6.49 -13.04
CA ILE A 24 14.96 -6.05 -11.88
C ILE A 24 15.82 -7.21 -11.32
N GLN A 25 15.47 -8.47 -11.61
CA GLN A 25 16.09 -9.67 -11.06
C GLN A 25 15.97 -9.76 -9.52
N GLU A 26 14.87 -9.24 -8.98
CA GLU A 26 14.54 -9.26 -7.56
C GLU A 26 13.07 -9.65 -7.35
N ASP A 27 12.77 -10.30 -6.21
CA ASP A 27 11.40 -10.61 -5.80
C ASP A 27 10.72 -9.36 -5.23
N LEU A 28 9.97 -8.66 -6.08
CA LEU A 28 9.23 -7.44 -5.75
C LEU A 28 7.81 -7.72 -5.22
N THR A 29 7.46 -8.95 -4.87
CA THR A 29 6.08 -9.31 -4.48
C THR A 29 5.60 -8.53 -3.25
N ASP A 30 6.45 -8.28 -2.25
CA ASP A 30 6.08 -7.50 -1.06
C ASP A 30 5.69 -6.06 -1.44
N PHE A 31 6.38 -5.48 -2.42
CA PHE A 31 6.03 -4.18 -3.00
C PHE A 31 4.64 -4.21 -3.63
N PHE A 32 4.38 -5.17 -4.51
CA PHE A 32 3.12 -5.24 -5.23
C PHE A 32 1.92 -5.61 -4.35
N ILE A 33 2.15 -6.39 -3.26
CA ILE A 33 1.15 -6.63 -2.22
C ILE A 33 0.79 -5.33 -1.52
N ARG A 34 1.78 -4.53 -1.09
CA ARG A 34 1.57 -3.25 -0.41
C ARG A 34 0.88 -2.22 -1.30
N CYS A 35 1.21 -2.15 -2.59
CA CYS A 35 0.54 -1.29 -3.57
C CYS A 35 -0.88 -1.75 -3.91
N GLY A 36 -1.32 -2.92 -3.45
CA GLY A 36 -2.62 -3.49 -3.79
C GLY A 36 -2.72 -4.09 -5.19
N MET A 37 -1.60 -4.20 -5.92
CA MET A 37 -1.57 -4.80 -7.26
C MET A 37 -1.53 -6.33 -7.23
N LEU A 38 -0.96 -6.93 -6.17
CA LEU A 38 -0.86 -8.39 -6.01
C LEU A 38 -1.76 -8.84 -4.86
N ARG A 39 -3.06 -8.92 -5.14
CA ARG A 39 -4.09 -9.40 -4.21
C ARG A 39 -5.24 -10.04 -4.97
N SER A 40 -6.01 -10.89 -4.30
CA SER A 40 -7.28 -11.35 -4.87
C SER A 40 -8.28 -10.20 -4.91
N VAL A 41 -8.98 -10.06 -6.02
CA VAL A 41 -9.97 -9.00 -6.25
C VAL A 41 -10.97 -9.48 -7.30
N ASP A 42 -12.21 -9.03 -7.16
CA ASP A 42 -13.28 -9.24 -8.13
C ASP A 42 -14.18 -7.99 -8.10
N THR A 43 -14.00 -7.09 -9.08
CA THR A 43 -14.66 -5.78 -9.09
C THR A 43 -14.71 -5.17 -10.48
N GLU A 44 -15.64 -4.23 -10.65
CA GLU A 44 -15.63 -3.34 -11.82
C GLU A 44 -14.70 -2.16 -11.57
N ILE A 45 -13.90 -1.82 -12.58
CA ILE A 45 -13.05 -0.63 -12.59
C ILE A 45 -13.46 0.27 -13.76
N GLY A 46 -13.52 1.58 -13.52
CA GLY A 46 -13.73 2.59 -14.54
C GLY A 46 -12.41 3.25 -14.94
N ASP A 47 -12.13 3.31 -16.23
CA ASP A 47 -11.00 4.07 -16.77
C ASP A 47 -11.46 4.90 -18.01
N TYR A 48 -10.53 5.57 -18.66
CA TYR A 48 -10.82 6.34 -19.89
C TYR A 48 -11.36 5.49 -21.04
N GLY A 49 -11.23 4.16 -20.98
CA GLY A 49 -11.75 3.21 -21.97
C GLY A 49 -13.12 2.64 -21.63
N GLY A 50 -13.71 3.06 -20.49
CA GLY A 50 -15.00 2.57 -19.98
C GLY A 50 -14.87 1.61 -18.79
N ASN A 51 -15.97 0.93 -18.48
CA ASN A 51 -15.98 -0.04 -17.38
C ASN A 51 -15.37 -1.37 -17.83
N ARG A 52 -14.50 -1.93 -17.00
CA ARG A 52 -13.86 -3.22 -17.20
C ARG A 52 -13.92 -4.06 -15.95
N HIS A 53 -14.03 -5.36 -16.10
CA HIS A 53 -14.01 -6.30 -15.00
C HIS A 53 -12.57 -6.66 -14.64
N LEU A 54 -12.17 -6.40 -13.39
CA LEU A 54 -10.90 -6.81 -12.81
C LEU A 54 -11.14 -8.01 -11.89
N SER A 55 -10.68 -9.19 -12.31
CA SER A 55 -10.76 -10.41 -11.52
C SER A 55 -9.38 -11.06 -11.41
N ILE A 56 -8.94 -11.29 -10.16
CA ILE A 56 -7.70 -11.99 -9.82
C ILE A 56 -8.03 -12.94 -8.67
N SER A 57 -7.87 -14.24 -8.87
CA SER A 57 -8.07 -15.23 -7.85
C SER A 57 -6.89 -15.35 -6.89
N GLN A 58 -7.11 -15.85 -5.68
CA GLN A 58 -6.05 -16.13 -4.72
C GLN A 58 -5.00 -17.11 -5.28
N LYS A 59 -5.43 -18.10 -6.06
CA LYS A 59 -4.53 -19.06 -6.72
C LYS A 59 -3.56 -18.36 -7.69
N GLN A 60 -4.05 -17.41 -8.48
CA GLN A 60 -3.18 -16.64 -9.39
C GLN A 60 -2.17 -15.77 -8.63
N VAL A 61 -2.57 -15.17 -7.50
CA VAL A 61 -1.65 -14.44 -6.62
C VAL A 61 -0.53 -15.35 -6.13
N GLU A 62 -0.87 -16.54 -5.62
CA GLU A 62 0.10 -17.52 -5.13
C GLU A 62 1.04 -18.03 -6.22
N GLU A 63 0.53 -18.18 -7.45
CA GLU A 63 1.35 -18.54 -8.62
C GLU A 63 2.37 -17.46 -8.95
N VAL A 64 2.01 -16.17 -8.86
CA VAL A 64 2.95 -15.07 -9.07
C VAL A 64 3.99 -15.00 -7.97
N ILE A 65 3.59 -15.18 -6.70
CA ILE A 65 4.52 -15.22 -5.56
C ILE A 65 5.52 -16.36 -5.75
N ARG A 66 5.04 -17.55 -6.11
CA ARG A 66 5.92 -18.70 -6.41
C ARG A 66 6.84 -18.44 -7.60
N TYR A 67 6.36 -17.79 -8.64
CA TYR A 67 7.16 -17.41 -9.79
C TYR A 67 8.29 -16.46 -9.39
N ALA A 68 8.00 -15.42 -8.62
CA ALA A 68 8.96 -14.40 -8.22
C ALA A 68 9.98 -14.89 -7.18
N SER A 69 9.63 -15.94 -6.37
CA SER A 69 10.52 -16.49 -5.33
C SER A 69 11.80 -17.12 -5.86
N ARG A 70 11.96 -17.27 -7.18
CA ARG A 70 13.24 -17.63 -7.82
C ARG A 70 14.30 -16.52 -7.75
N TYR A 71 13.87 -15.29 -7.49
CA TYR A 71 14.75 -14.15 -7.32
C TYR A 71 15.00 -13.84 -5.85
N PRO A 72 16.14 -13.22 -5.50
CA PRO A 72 16.37 -12.75 -4.14
C PRO A 72 15.43 -11.62 -3.78
N LYS A 73 15.08 -11.49 -2.51
CA LYS A 73 14.39 -10.30 -1.99
C LYS A 73 15.31 -9.08 -2.06
N PRO A 74 14.76 -7.88 -2.34
CA PRO A 74 15.52 -6.63 -2.31
C PRO A 74 16.23 -6.42 -0.97
N LYS A 75 17.47 -5.99 -1.02
CA LYS A 75 18.27 -5.69 0.19
C LYS A 75 17.80 -4.45 0.92
N SER A 76 17.17 -3.54 0.21
CA SER A 76 16.61 -2.29 0.75
C SER A 76 15.11 -2.24 0.50
N PRO A 77 14.32 -1.58 1.35
CA PRO A 77 12.92 -1.35 1.08
C PRO A 77 12.73 -0.68 -0.27
N VAL A 78 11.92 -1.31 -1.15
CA VAL A 78 11.69 -0.80 -2.52
C VAL A 78 10.70 0.36 -2.51
N ILE A 79 9.89 0.47 -1.46
CA ILE A 79 8.90 1.54 -1.36
C ILE A 79 9.31 2.57 -0.33
N HIS A 80 9.41 3.80 -0.84
CA HIS A 80 9.23 4.98 -0.04
C HIS A 80 7.85 5.54 -0.39
N TYR A 81 6.95 5.59 0.58
CA TYR A 81 5.70 6.29 0.39
C TYR A 81 5.98 7.78 0.26
N ILE A 82 5.51 8.40 -0.81
CA ILE A 82 5.58 9.85 -1.01
C ILE A 82 4.19 10.37 -1.28
N THR A 83 3.79 11.37 -0.52
CA THR A 83 2.55 12.13 -0.74
C THR A 83 2.90 13.61 -0.85
N MET A 84 1.99 14.42 -1.39
CA MET A 84 2.20 15.87 -1.44
C MET A 84 2.46 16.46 -0.05
N ASN A 85 1.82 15.90 0.99
CA ASN A 85 1.97 16.36 2.37
C ASN A 85 3.26 15.87 3.03
N SER A 86 3.94 14.87 2.47
CA SER A 86 5.17 14.29 3.01
C SER A 86 6.45 14.71 2.27
N VAL A 87 6.34 15.57 1.24
CA VAL A 87 7.49 16.00 0.42
C VAL A 87 8.60 16.60 1.27
N LYS A 88 8.25 17.42 2.28
CA LYS A 88 9.23 18.02 3.17
C LYS A 88 9.96 16.96 4.00
N ALA A 89 9.21 16.03 4.61
CA ALA A 89 9.78 14.96 5.41
C ALA A 89 10.73 14.08 4.58
N PHE A 90 10.39 13.81 3.32
CA PHE A 90 11.25 13.07 2.39
C PHE A 90 12.52 13.85 2.03
N ARG A 91 12.39 15.12 1.63
CA ARG A 91 13.55 15.94 1.21
C ARG A 91 14.56 16.21 2.33
N GLU A 92 14.05 16.42 3.54
CA GLU A 92 14.85 16.76 4.72
C GLU A 92 15.18 15.54 5.58
N GLN A 93 14.72 14.34 5.18
CA GLN A 93 14.91 13.06 5.88
C GLN A 93 14.48 13.11 7.36
N LEU A 94 13.32 13.75 7.60
CA LEU A 94 12.82 13.97 8.96
C LEU A 94 12.24 12.69 9.54
N PRO A 95 12.61 12.30 10.77
CA PRO A 95 12.02 11.14 11.42
C PRO A 95 10.57 11.38 11.82
N VAL A 96 9.77 10.30 11.91
CA VAL A 96 8.45 10.38 12.51
C VAL A 96 8.57 10.88 13.95
N GLN A 97 7.70 11.81 14.31
CA GLN A 97 7.50 12.27 15.67
C GLN A 97 6.07 11.94 16.09
N GLY A 98 5.89 11.46 17.30
CA GLY A 98 4.56 11.14 17.84
C GLY A 98 4.65 10.63 19.26
N ILE A 99 3.51 10.61 19.94
CA ILE A 99 3.38 10.09 21.30
C ILE A 99 2.36 8.96 21.27
N LYS A 100 2.80 7.74 21.54
CA LYS A 100 1.94 6.56 21.54
C LYS A 100 0.68 6.79 22.39
N GLY A 101 -0.48 6.55 21.78
CA GLY A 101 -1.79 6.69 22.44
C GLY A 101 -2.29 8.12 22.61
N LYS A 102 -1.57 9.14 22.11
CA LYS A 102 -2.02 10.54 22.15
C LYS A 102 -2.36 11.05 20.75
N GLY A 103 -3.33 11.96 20.68
CA GLY A 103 -3.76 12.58 19.42
C GLY A 103 -4.44 11.60 18.48
N ILE A 104 -5.06 10.54 19.01
CA ILE A 104 -5.79 9.53 18.26
C ILE A 104 -7.19 9.40 18.84
N ARG A 105 -8.19 9.49 17.98
CA ARG A 105 -9.61 9.28 18.29
C ARG A 105 -10.14 8.20 17.33
N VAL A 106 -10.80 7.19 17.88
CA VAL A 106 -11.34 6.07 17.09
C VAL A 106 -12.87 6.19 17.02
N GLU A 107 -13.42 6.13 15.81
CA GLU A 107 -14.85 6.12 15.54
C GLU A 107 -15.17 5.04 14.50
N GLY A 108 -15.79 3.96 14.93
CA GLY A 108 -16.03 2.80 14.06
C GLY A 108 -14.73 2.23 13.51
N GLU A 109 -14.62 2.18 12.20
CA GLU A 109 -13.41 1.72 11.49
C GLU A 109 -12.47 2.87 11.08
N SER A 110 -12.61 4.05 11.69
CA SER A 110 -11.78 5.22 11.39
C SER A 110 -10.99 5.67 12.62
N CYS A 111 -9.70 5.96 12.40
CA CYS A 111 -8.84 6.61 13.37
C CYS A 111 -8.55 8.05 12.89
N TYR A 112 -8.94 9.03 13.69
CA TYR A 112 -8.60 10.44 13.49
C TYR A 112 -7.31 10.75 14.22
N ILE A 113 -6.29 11.17 13.49
CA ILE A 113 -4.93 11.29 14.00
C ILE A 113 -4.46 12.73 13.83
N SER A 114 -4.21 13.41 14.95
CA SER A 114 -3.84 14.83 14.99
C SER A 114 -2.42 15.06 14.47
N HIS A 115 -2.26 16.00 13.53
CA HIS A 115 -0.98 16.43 12.98
C HIS A 115 -0.17 17.27 13.98
N ASP A 116 -0.78 17.80 15.04
CA ASP A 116 -0.05 18.48 16.12
C ASP A 116 0.82 17.52 16.93
N ILE A 117 0.37 16.28 17.06
CA ILE A 117 1.05 15.21 17.82
C ILE A 117 1.90 14.33 16.91
N TRP A 118 1.34 13.92 15.75
CA TRP A 118 2.00 13.00 14.81
C TRP A 118 2.53 13.78 13.61
N LYS A 119 3.84 13.97 13.55
CA LYS A 119 4.53 14.75 12.52
C LYS A 119 5.44 13.87 11.68
N ASN A 120 5.66 14.29 10.42
CA ASN A 120 6.53 13.63 9.45
C ASN A 120 6.12 12.20 9.10
N VAL A 121 4.88 11.83 9.41
CA VAL A 121 4.30 10.55 8.98
C VAL A 121 3.95 10.64 7.51
N VAL A 122 4.21 9.60 6.76
CA VAL A 122 3.87 9.50 5.32
C VAL A 122 2.59 8.72 5.13
N VAL A 123 2.47 7.58 5.79
CA VAL A 123 1.28 6.75 5.81
C VAL A 123 1.05 6.14 7.19
N PHE A 124 -0.19 5.71 7.43
CA PHE A 124 -0.54 4.83 8.52
C PHE A 124 -0.90 3.45 7.99
N GLU A 125 -0.28 2.42 8.53
CA GLU A 125 -0.52 1.01 8.19
C GLU A 125 -1.32 0.33 9.29
N ALA A 126 -2.50 -0.22 8.95
CA ALA A 126 -3.32 -1.00 9.88
C ALA A 126 -3.02 -2.50 9.74
N TYR A 127 -2.78 -3.17 10.85
CA TYR A 127 -2.41 -4.58 10.91
C TYR A 127 -3.38 -5.40 11.75
N GLN A 128 -3.51 -6.66 11.36
CA GLN A 128 -4.07 -7.74 12.15
C GLN A 128 -2.96 -8.77 12.37
N GLY A 129 -2.42 -8.85 13.58
CA GLY A 129 -1.19 -9.59 13.84
C GLY A 129 -0.03 -9.10 12.97
N SER A 130 0.52 -9.96 12.12
CA SER A 130 1.57 -9.60 11.16
C SER A 130 1.04 -9.20 9.78
N LYS A 131 -0.27 -9.34 9.53
CA LYS A 131 -0.86 -9.11 8.21
C LYS A 131 -1.27 -7.66 8.06
N LEU A 132 -0.71 -6.97 7.04
CA LEU A 132 -1.14 -5.64 6.62
C LEU A 132 -2.57 -5.72 6.04
N GLN A 133 -3.48 -4.94 6.59
CA GLN A 133 -4.89 -4.86 6.16
C GLN A 133 -5.16 -3.61 5.33
N ARG A 134 -4.59 -2.48 5.73
CA ARG A 134 -4.84 -1.19 5.07
C ARG A 134 -3.67 -0.24 5.19
N VAL A 135 -3.51 0.60 4.16
CA VAL A 135 -2.61 1.77 4.16
C VAL A 135 -3.46 3.01 3.97
N SER A 136 -3.24 4.02 4.81
CA SER A 136 -3.91 5.31 4.73
C SER A 136 -2.88 6.42 4.59
N MET A 137 -3.01 7.26 3.56
CA MET A 137 -2.09 8.37 3.31
C MET A 137 -2.36 9.53 4.26
N VAL A 138 -1.29 10.19 4.70
CA VAL A 138 -1.41 11.38 5.56
C VAL A 138 -2.01 12.56 4.79
N GLY A 139 -2.83 13.32 5.49
CA GLY A 139 -3.46 14.54 4.97
C GLY A 139 -4.74 14.29 4.21
N THR A 140 -5.30 13.09 4.27
CA THR A 140 -6.61 12.80 3.69
C THR A 140 -7.69 12.84 4.76
N GLY A 141 -8.74 13.62 4.54
CA GLY A 141 -10.00 13.41 5.22
C GLY A 141 -10.56 14.56 6.04
N THR A 142 -9.79 15.62 6.35
CA THR A 142 -10.34 16.82 6.99
C THR A 142 -10.13 18.06 6.12
N GLU A 143 -11.13 18.96 6.09
CA GLU A 143 -11.06 20.17 5.24
C GLU A 143 -9.92 21.12 5.65
N ASP A 144 -9.61 21.15 6.94
CA ASP A 144 -8.56 22.00 7.52
C ASP A 144 -7.18 21.33 7.54
N ASN A 145 -7.09 20.06 7.12
CA ASN A 145 -5.86 19.27 7.09
C ASN A 145 -5.11 19.17 8.45
N THR A 146 -5.84 19.26 9.56
CA THR A 146 -5.29 19.16 10.93
C THR A 146 -5.23 17.71 11.43
N GLU A 147 -5.96 16.81 10.79
CA GLU A 147 -6.00 15.39 11.11
C GLU A 147 -5.87 14.52 9.86
N THR A 148 -5.37 13.32 10.05
CA THR A 148 -5.50 12.22 9.07
C THR A 148 -6.62 11.29 9.51
N ILE A 149 -7.50 10.93 8.60
CA ILE A 149 -8.44 9.83 8.80
C ILE A 149 -7.81 8.56 8.25
N ALA A 150 -7.29 7.73 9.16
CA ALA A 150 -6.77 6.41 8.82
C ALA A 150 -7.87 5.35 8.96
N TYR A 151 -8.01 4.51 7.94
CA TYR A 151 -8.94 3.39 8.01
C TYR A 151 -8.36 2.27 8.87
N PHE A 152 -9.12 1.87 9.90
CA PHE A 152 -8.75 0.84 10.86
C PHE A 152 -9.82 -0.25 10.90
N PRO A 153 -9.76 -1.23 9.97
CA PRO A 153 -10.77 -2.28 9.85
C PRO A 153 -10.98 -3.07 11.13
N ASN A 154 -12.20 -3.54 11.33
CA ASN A 154 -12.53 -4.44 12.43
C ASN A 154 -11.59 -5.65 12.45
N GLY A 155 -11.06 -5.97 13.64
CA GLY A 155 -10.08 -7.04 13.85
C GLY A 155 -8.63 -6.59 13.72
N CYS A 156 -8.34 -5.37 13.30
CA CYS A 156 -6.99 -4.81 13.42
C CYS A 156 -6.64 -4.55 14.90
N ASP A 157 -5.39 -4.84 15.24
CA ASP A 157 -4.85 -4.70 16.60
C ASP A 157 -3.76 -3.62 16.71
N ARG A 158 -3.30 -3.13 15.56
CA ARG A 158 -2.18 -2.19 15.52
C ARG A 158 -2.28 -1.22 14.34
N LEU A 159 -2.02 0.06 14.63
CA LEU A 159 -1.78 1.11 13.64
C LEU A 159 -0.33 1.58 13.76
N VAL A 160 0.39 1.59 12.64
CA VAL A 160 1.82 1.94 12.56
C VAL A 160 1.96 3.22 11.75
N ALA A 161 2.61 4.21 12.33
CA ALA A 161 3.02 5.42 11.62
C ALA A 161 4.33 5.14 10.88
N VAL A 162 4.34 5.35 9.57
CA VAL A 162 5.46 5.01 8.69
C VAL A 162 6.13 6.27 8.17
N SER A 163 7.45 6.29 8.26
CA SER A 163 8.32 7.37 7.82
C SER A 163 8.56 7.34 6.30
N TRP A 164 9.27 8.34 5.80
CA TRP A 164 9.72 8.47 4.39
C TRP A 164 10.62 7.30 3.94
N ASP A 165 11.32 6.64 4.87
CA ASP A 165 12.19 5.49 4.58
C ASP A 165 11.49 4.12 4.77
N GLY A 166 10.17 4.13 4.99
CA GLY A 166 9.36 2.92 5.16
C GLY A 166 9.45 2.27 6.54
N ARG A 167 9.94 2.99 7.56
CA ARG A 167 10.10 2.52 8.96
C ARG A 167 9.18 3.24 9.90
#